data_c79411faf394d0f6d1737582fc662ccd
#
_entry.id   c79411faf394d0f6d1737582fc662ccd
#
_cell.length_a   1.000
_cell.length_b   1.000
_cell.length_c   1.000
_cell.angle_alpha   90.00
_cell.angle_beta   90.00
_cell.angle_gamma   90.00
#
_symmetry.space_group_name_H-M   'P 1'
#
loop_
_entity.id
_entity.type
_entity.pdbx_description
1 polymer ?
#
loop_
_entity_poly.entity_id
_entity_poly.type
_entity_poly.pdbx_seq_one_letter_code
_entity_poly.pdbx_strand_id
1 'polypeptide(L)'
;MTELFDGYHDNYRDVVQSSIDFSGLPHDFFMRAKADLLRDLITGRLDVEKPDMLDVGCGVGSLHPLLHGMVGRLSGIDVSSASLAQARARNGGVDYREFDGRTFPFADASFDLVTTVCVMHHIVPAQWAQFIAEMRRVTRPGGLVCVIEHNPYNPLTRLAVARCEFDRDAVLLGAGTTRKLMAASGLREIGARHFLLLPWDSKPARRLEDALSGVWLGGQYAAFGTA
;
A
#
# COMPACT_ATOMS: atom_id res chain seq x y z
N MET A 1 5.50 -3.73 18.23
CA MET A 1 5.14 -3.03 16.99
C MET A 1 4.10 -1.93 17.23
N THR A 2 3.02 -2.19 17.95
CA THR A 2 1.93 -1.24 18.26
C THR A 2 2.45 0.03 18.96
N GLU A 3 3.29 -0.10 20.00
CA GLU A 3 3.84 1.03 20.76
C GLU A 3 4.67 2.02 19.93
N LEU A 4 5.34 1.54 18.87
CA LEU A 4 6.15 2.39 18.00
C LEU A 4 5.26 3.36 17.18
N PHE A 5 4.14 2.87 16.64
CA PHE A 5 3.24 3.68 15.81
C PHE A 5 2.32 4.59 16.65
N ASP A 6 2.00 4.21 17.87
CA ASP A 6 1.20 5.05 18.79
C ASP A 6 1.92 6.34 19.19
N GLY A 7 3.28 6.38 19.16
CA GLY A 7 4.06 7.57 19.47
C GLY A 7 4.13 8.62 18.34
N TYR A 8 3.81 8.26 17.10
CA TYR A 8 3.99 9.14 15.92
C TYR A 8 2.68 9.61 15.29
N HIS A 9 1.54 9.26 15.87
CA HIS A 9 0.24 9.57 15.26
C HIS A 9 0.03 11.07 14.99
N ASP A 10 0.50 11.99 15.86
CA ASP A 10 0.31 13.44 15.71
C ASP A 10 1.24 14.07 14.67
N ASN A 11 2.42 13.51 14.42
CA ASN A 11 3.44 14.06 13.54
C ASN A 11 3.82 13.12 12.38
N TYR A 12 3.04 12.06 12.14
CA TYR A 12 3.29 11.05 11.09
C TYR A 12 3.64 11.69 9.73
N ARG A 13 2.82 12.66 9.30
CA ARG A 13 3.02 13.34 8.01
C ARG A 13 4.33 14.12 7.97
N ASP A 14 4.70 14.78 9.06
CA ASP A 14 5.91 15.60 9.15
C ASP A 14 7.17 14.73 9.18
N VAL A 15 7.12 13.60 9.87
CA VAL A 15 8.23 12.61 9.89
C VAL A 15 8.44 12.01 8.51
N VAL A 16 7.36 11.58 7.82
CA VAL A 16 7.47 11.10 6.44
C VAL A 16 8.01 12.20 5.52
N GLN A 17 7.47 13.43 5.62
CA GLN A 17 7.94 14.55 4.80
C GLN A 17 9.43 14.81 5.02
N SER A 18 9.89 14.85 6.26
CA SER A 18 11.32 15.10 6.56
C SER A 18 12.24 14.01 6.01
N SER A 19 11.78 12.76 5.96
CA SER A 19 12.55 11.64 5.38
C SER A 19 12.77 11.75 3.88
N ILE A 20 11.85 12.44 3.17
CA ILE A 20 11.85 12.61 1.71
C ILE A 20 12.20 14.04 1.26
N ASP A 21 12.44 14.99 2.14
CA ASP A 21 12.74 16.40 1.83
C ASP A 21 13.91 16.58 0.85
N PHE A 22 14.89 15.69 0.87
CA PHE A 22 15.99 15.69 -0.09
C PHE A 22 15.54 15.51 -1.55
N SER A 23 14.35 14.96 -1.77
CA SER A 23 13.76 14.78 -3.12
C SER A 23 13.15 16.08 -3.68
N GLY A 24 12.88 17.06 -2.81
CA GLY A 24 12.13 18.27 -3.17
C GLY A 24 10.65 18.04 -3.48
N LEU A 25 10.14 16.82 -3.22
CA LEU A 25 8.75 16.44 -3.54
C LEU A 25 7.89 16.43 -2.28
N PRO A 26 6.65 16.95 -2.34
CA PRO A 26 5.72 16.89 -1.21
C PRO A 26 5.16 15.48 -1.04
N HIS A 27 4.82 15.10 0.20
CA HIS A 27 4.19 13.82 0.53
C HIS A 27 2.96 13.52 -0.36
N ASP A 28 2.16 14.54 -0.68
CA ASP A 28 0.96 14.42 -1.52
C ASP A 28 1.27 13.94 -2.96
N PHE A 29 2.48 14.19 -3.47
CA PHE A 29 2.92 13.65 -4.76
C PHE A 29 2.93 12.12 -4.73
N PHE A 30 3.51 11.54 -3.68
CA PHE A 30 3.60 10.09 -3.51
C PHE A 30 2.22 9.45 -3.27
N MET A 31 1.32 10.14 -2.55
CA MET A 31 -0.05 9.67 -2.35
C MET A 31 -0.83 9.66 -3.66
N ARG A 32 -0.73 10.71 -4.48
CA ARG A 32 -1.38 10.75 -5.80
C ARG A 32 -0.87 9.66 -6.73
N ALA A 33 0.45 9.43 -6.78
CA ALA A 33 1.02 8.36 -7.60
C ALA A 33 0.45 6.98 -7.24
N LYS A 34 0.29 6.69 -5.94
CA LYS A 34 -0.32 5.45 -5.45
C LYS A 34 -1.81 5.36 -5.81
N ALA A 35 -2.56 6.44 -5.64
CA ALA A 35 -3.97 6.48 -5.99
C ALA A 35 -4.21 6.29 -7.50
N ASP A 36 -3.38 6.90 -8.35
CA ASP A 36 -3.46 6.75 -9.80
C ASP A 36 -3.13 5.31 -10.23
N LEU A 37 -2.10 4.70 -9.63
CA LEU A 37 -1.77 3.31 -9.87
C LEU A 37 -2.92 2.38 -9.47
N LEU A 38 -3.56 2.60 -8.31
CA LEU A 38 -4.73 1.83 -7.89
C LEU A 38 -5.91 2.02 -8.85
N ARG A 39 -6.14 3.24 -9.35
CA ARG A 39 -7.16 3.52 -10.38
C ARG A 39 -6.91 2.71 -11.64
N ASP A 40 -5.67 2.68 -12.13
CA ASP A 40 -5.29 1.91 -13.31
C ASP A 40 -5.52 0.41 -13.11
N LEU A 41 -5.18 -0.13 -11.92
CA LEU A 41 -5.41 -1.52 -11.58
C LEU A 41 -6.90 -1.86 -11.48
N ILE A 42 -7.70 -1.01 -10.84
CA ILE A 42 -9.16 -1.16 -10.77
C ILE A 42 -9.74 -1.22 -12.18
N THR A 43 -9.44 -0.21 -13.01
CA THR A 43 -10.00 -0.10 -14.37
C THR A 43 -9.52 -1.21 -15.30
N GLY A 44 -8.29 -1.67 -15.15
CA GLY A 44 -7.68 -2.65 -16.06
C GLY A 44 -7.79 -4.10 -15.63
N ARG A 45 -8.22 -4.39 -14.38
CA ARG A 45 -8.16 -5.73 -13.80
C ARG A 45 -9.45 -6.21 -13.11
N LEU A 46 -10.36 -5.30 -12.79
CA LEU A 46 -11.61 -5.63 -12.12
C LEU A 46 -12.78 -5.37 -13.07
N ASP A 47 -13.74 -6.30 -13.10
CA ASP A 47 -14.99 -6.16 -13.84
C ASP A 47 -16.05 -5.37 -13.05
N VAL A 48 -15.65 -4.74 -11.94
CA VAL A 48 -16.51 -3.97 -11.04
C VAL A 48 -16.10 -2.50 -11.10
N GLU A 49 -17.01 -1.62 -11.49
CA GLU A 49 -16.77 -0.18 -11.65
C GLU A 49 -16.36 0.50 -10.32
N LYS A 50 -17.01 0.11 -9.23
CA LYS A 50 -16.75 0.62 -7.88
C LYS A 50 -16.56 -0.55 -6.91
N PRO A 51 -15.34 -1.10 -6.82
CA PRO A 51 -15.06 -2.25 -5.98
C PRO A 51 -15.19 -1.91 -4.49
N ASP A 52 -15.64 -2.88 -3.69
CA ASP A 52 -15.47 -2.85 -2.24
C ASP A 52 -13.98 -3.07 -1.92
N MET A 53 -13.37 -2.11 -1.22
CA MET A 53 -11.93 -2.10 -0.98
C MET A 53 -11.60 -2.20 0.51
N LEU A 54 -10.56 -2.98 0.82
CA LEU A 54 -9.89 -3.02 2.12
C LEU A 54 -8.46 -2.48 1.97
N ASP A 55 -8.10 -1.52 2.82
CA ASP A 55 -6.72 -1.03 3.01
C ASP A 55 -6.15 -1.60 4.32
N VAL A 56 -5.13 -2.46 4.22
CA VAL A 56 -4.53 -3.18 5.34
C VAL A 56 -3.27 -2.45 5.81
N GLY A 57 -3.24 -2.04 7.08
CA GLY A 57 -2.22 -1.14 7.63
C GLY A 57 -2.44 0.28 7.15
N CYS A 58 -3.69 0.76 7.21
CA CYS A 58 -4.10 2.05 6.63
C CYS A 58 -3.55 3.28 7.39
N GLY A 59 -2.96 3.08 8.58
CA GLY A 59 -2.46 4.15 9.43
C GLY A 59 -3.52 5.24 9.67
N VAL A 60 -3.13 6.49 9.49
CA VAL A 60 -4.00 7.67 9.63
C VAL A 60 -4.92 7.92 8.42
N GLY A 61 -5.01 6.98 7.49
CA GLY A 61 -5.89 7.03 6.33
C GLY A 61 -5.52 8.11 5.29
N SER A 62 -4.23 8.43 5.14
CA SER A 62 -3.76 9.51 4.26
C SER A 62 -4.10 9.30 2.78
N LEU A 63 -4.25 8.06 2.34
CA LEU A 63 -4.60 7.70 0.96
C LEU A 63 -6.11 7.81 0.70
N HIS A 64 -6.95 7.62 1.73
CA HIS A 64 -8.39 7.45 1.59
C HIS A 64 -9.12 8.62 0.90
N PRO A 65 -8.79 9.91 1.14
CA PRO A 65 -9.42 11.01 0.41
C PRO A 65 -9.27 10.91 -1.12
N LEU A 66 -8.18 10.31 -1.59
CA LEU A 66 -7.90 10.14 -3.03
C LEU A 66 -8.63 8.93 -3.64
N LEU A 67 -9.14 8.03 -2.80
CA LEU A 67 -9.89 6.84 -3.23
C LEU A 67 -11.40 7.09 -3.32
N HIS A 68 -11.91 8.17 -2.73
CA HIS A 68 -13.32 8.54 -2.84
C HIS A 68 -13.75 8.66 -4.31
N GLY A 69 -14.88 8.05 -4.64
CA GLY A 69 -15.42 8.02 -6.00
C GLY A 69 -14.84 6.91 -6.90
N MET A 70 -13.68 6.32 -6.54
CA MET A 70 -13.10 5.18 -7.26
C MET A 70 -13.61 3.84 -6.73
N VAL A 71 -14.01 3.80 -5.46
CA VAL A 71 -14.46 2.59 -4.77
C VAL A 71 -15.90 2.73 -4.27
N GLY A 72 -16.57 1.61 -4.05
CA GLY A 72 -17.91 1.56 -3.50
C GLY A 72 -17.86 1.73 -1.98
N ARG A 73 -17.49 0.68 -1.28
CA ARG A 73 -17.25 0.69 0.16
C ARG A 73 -15.75 0.69 0.42
N LEU A 74 -15.28 1.57 1.30
CA LEU A 74 -13.89 1.60 1.77
C LEU A 74 -13.83 1.16 3.23
N SER A 75 -12.96 0.21 3.51
CA SER A 75 -12.63 -0.23 4.87
C SER A 75 -11.13 -0.11 5.08
N GLY A 76 -10.71 0.21 6.30
CA GLY A 76 -9.31 0.28 6.70
C GLY A 76 -9.07 -0.49 8.00
N ILE A 77 -7.97 -1.23 8.07
CA ILE A 77 -7.53 -1.85 9.32
C ILE A 77 -6.10 -1.46 9.65
N ASP A 78 -5.84 -1.30 10.94
CA ASP A 78 -4.52 -1.03 11.47
C ASP A 78 -4.36 -1.63 12.87
N VAL A 79 -3.13 -1.84 13.30
CA VAL A 79 -2.81 -2.32 14.66
C VAL A 79 -2.79 -1.18 15.68
N SER A 80 -2.69 0.08 15.24
CA SER A 80 -2.65 1.27 16.06
C SER A 80 -4.04 1.89 16.21
N SER A 81 -4.64 1.78 17.38
CA SER A 81 -5.92 2.41 17.71
C SER A 81 -5.83 3.95 17.62
N ALA A 82 -4.68 4.54 17.96
CA ALA A 82 -4.43 5.96 17.87
C ALA A 82 -4.44 6.46 16.41
N SER A 83 -3.76 5.73 15.49
CA SER A 83 -3.81 6.01 14.06
C SER A 83 -5.23 5.93 13.50
N LEU A 84 -5.99 4.90 13.90
CA LEU A 84 -7.39 4.74 13.49
C LEU A 84 -8.32 5.85 14.02
N ALA A 85 -8.07 6.35 15.22
CA ALA A 85 -8.82 7.49 15.75
C ALA A 85 -8.65 8.73 14.87
N GLN A 86 -7.43 9.02 14.42
CA GLN A 86 -7.16 10.10 13.48
C GLN A 86 -7.75 9.84 12.08
N ALA A 87 -7.64 8.60 11.59
CA ALA A 87 -8.24 8.21 10.32
C ALA A 87 -9.75 8.47 10.31
N ARG A 88 -10.46 8.09 11.39
CA ARG A 88 -11.91 8.38 11.56
C ARG A 88 -12.22 9.85 11.60
N ALA A 89 -11.39 10.65 12.26
CA ALA A 89 -11.60 12.11 12.35
C ALA A 89 -11.43 12.81 10.98
N ARG A 90 -10.58 12.27 10.10
CA ARG A 90 -10.26 12.87 8.80
C ARG A 90 -11.14 12.36 7.66
N ASN A 91 -11.61 11.13 7.73
CA ASN A 91 -12.25 10.45 6.60
C ASN A 91 -13.63 9.92 7.02
N GLY A 92 -14.67 10.64 6.68
CA GLY A 92 -16.05 10.17 6.86
C GLY A 92 -16.41 9.02 5.91
N GLY A 93 -17.29 8.12 6.37
CA GLY A 93 -17.83 7.05 5.51
C GLY A 93 -16.91 5.84 5.30
N VAL A 94 -15.77 5.74 6.02
CA VAL A 94 -14.85 4.59 5.98
C VAL A 94 -15.06 3.73 7.22
N ASP A 95 -15.16 2.40 7.04
CA ASP A 95 -15.24 1.42 8.14
C ASP A 95 -13.83 1.10 8.64
N TYR A 96 -13.44 1.68 9.77
CA TYR A 96 -12.14 1.45 10.39
C TYR A 96 -12.22 0.43 11.52
N ARG A 97 -11.35 -0.59 11.50
CA ARG A 97 -11.26 -1.60 12.56
C ARG A 97 -9.82 -1.84 12.98
N GLU A 98 -9.62 -1.99 14.29
CA GLU A 98 -8.36 -2.47 14.85
C GLU A 98 -8.23 -3.98 14.63
N PHE A 99 -7.00 -4.49 14.45
CA PHE A 99 -6.71 -5.91 14.36
C PHE A 99 -5.39 -6.25 15.06
N ASP A 100 -5.16 -7.52 15.30
CA ASP A 100 -4.02 -8.04 16.07
C ASP A 100 -2.70 -8.15 15.26
N GLY A 101 -2.70 -7.69 14.03
CA GLY A 101 -1.56 -7.82 13.10
C GLY A 101 -1.45 -9.19 12.44
N ARG A 102 -2.39 -10.11 12.69
CA ARG A 102 -2.36 -11.50 12.20
C ARG A 102 -3.61 -11.90 11.44
N THR A 103 -4.79 -11.70 12.07
CA THR A 103 -6.07 -12.14 11.53
C THR A 103 -6.93 -10.93 11.18
N PHE A 104 -7.37 -10.84 9.93
CA PHE A 104 -8.22 -9.71 9.52
C PHE A 104 -9.66 -9.92 10.01
N PRO A 105 -10.29 -8.90 10.63
CA PRO A 105 -11.61 -9.02 11.28
C PRO A 105 -12.76 -8.97 10.26
N PHE A 106 -12.62 -9.75 9.17
CA PHE A 106 -13.60 -9.88 8.10
C PHE A 106 -13.79 -11.35 7.70
N ALA A 107 -14.98 -11.66 7.20
CA ALA A 107 -15.26 -12.97 6.63
C ALA A 107 -14.48 -13.19 5.32
N ASP A 108 -14.37 -14.43 4.91
CA ASP A 108 -13.81 -14.80 3.60
C ASP A 108 -14.59 -14.11 2.47
N ALA A 109 -13.91 -13.80 1.37
CA ALA A 109 -14.52 -13.25 0.17
C ALA A 109 -15.39 -11.99 0.41
N SER A 110 -14.90 -11.04 1.21
CA SER A 110 -15.62 -9.82 1.60
C SER A 110 -15.36 -8.63 0.69
N PHE A 111 -14.23 -8.60 -0.03
CA PHE A 111 -13.77 -7.44 -0.79
C PHE A 111 -13.40 -7.80 -2.24
N ASP A 112 -13.58 -6.84 -3.14
CA ASP A 112 -13.16 -6.97 -4.54
C ASP A 112 -11.69 -6.57 -4.72
N LEU A 113 -11.21 -5.63 -3.87
CA LEU A 113 -9.82 -5.18 -3.84
C LEU A 113 -9.30 -5.17 -2.40
N VAL A 114 -8.20 -5.86 -2.17
CA VAL A 114 -7.47 -5.79 -0.89
C VAL A 114 -6.07 -5.26 -1.16
N THR A 115 -5.73 -4.13 -0.55
CA THR A 115 -4.42 -3.50 -0.71
C THR A 115 -3.70 -3.33 0.61
N THR A 116 -2.38 -3.25 0.53
CA THR A 116 -1.50 -2.82 1.62
C THR A 116 -0.43 -1.90 1.05
N VAL A 117 -0.10 -0.83 1.76
CA VAL A 117 0.76 0.24 1.24
C VAL A 117 1.87 0.56 2.23
N CYS A 118 3.08 0.13 1.93
CA CYS A 118 4.27 0.36 2.77
C CYS A 118 4.09 -0.17 4.21
N VAL A 119 3.69 -1.45 4.33
CA VAL A 119 3.41 -2.12 5.61
C VAL A 119 4.26 -3.37 5.79
N MET A 120 4.44 -4.17 4.73
CA MET A 120 5.07 -5.49 4.87
C MET A 120 6.51 -5.40 5.36
N HIS A 121 7.22 -4.32 5.08
CA HIS A 121 8.58 -4.12 5.57
C HIS A 121 8.67 -3.92 7.10
N HIS A 122 7.56 -3.63 7.77
CA HIS A 122 7.46 -3.62 9.23
C HIS A 122 7.08 -4.98 9.84
N ILE A 123 6.63 -5.93 9.02
CA ILE A 123 6.26 -7.28 9.45
C ILE A 123 7.50 -8.16 9.42
N VAL A 124 7.72 -8.97 10.47
CA VAL A 124 8.83 -9.92 10.46
C VAL A 124 8.70 -10.91 9.29
N PRO A 125 9.78 -11.21 8.57
CA PRO A 125 9.73 -12.01 7.33
C PRO A 125 9.02 -13.38 7.47
N ALA A 126 9.10 -13.99 8.65
CA ALA A 126 8.42 -15.26 8.94
C ALA A 126 6.88 -15.17 8.87
N GLN A 127 6.29 -13.98 8.97
CA GLN A 127 4.85 -13.75 8.94
C GLN A 127 4.33 -13.27 7.57
N TRP A 128 5.21 -12.93 6.62
CA TRP A 128 4.80 -12.41 5.29
C TRP A 128 3.87 -13.36 4.54
N ALA A 129 4.14 -14.67 4.59
CA ALA A 129 3.29 -15.65 3.91
C ALA A 129 1.87 -15.69 4.50
N GLN A 130 1.75 -15.64 5.83
CA GLN A 130 0.45 -15.59 6.51
C GLN A 130 -0.30 -14.30 6.19
N PHE A 131 0.40 -13.15 6.16
CA PHE A 131 -0.19 -11.87 5.84
C PHE A 131 -0.80 -11.85 4.42
N ILE A 132 -0.06 -12.35 3.42
CA ILE A 132 -0.57 -12.48 2.05
C ILE A 132 -1.74 -13.50 1.97
N ALA A 133 -1.67 -14.58 2.73
CA ALA A 133 -2.77 -15.55 2.79
C ALA A 133 -4.06 -14.95 3.36
N GLU A 134 -3.97 -14.09 4.39
CA GLU A 134 -5.11 -13.36 4.94
C GLU A 134 -5.67 -12.34 3.94
N MET A 135 -4.80 -11.60 3.23
CA MET A 135 -5.25 -10.71 2.15
C MET A 135 -6.07 -11.51 1.11
N ARG A 136 -5.54 -12.68 0.66
CA ARG A 136 -6.26 -13.54 -0.27
C ARG A 136 -7.56 -14.06 0.31
N ARG A 137 -7.59 -14.51 1.58
CA ARG A 137 -8.79 -15.07 2.22
C ARG A 137 -9.96 -14.10 2.18
N VAL A 138 -9.73 -12.83 2.49
CA VAL A 138 -10.79 -11.82 2.52
C VAL A 138 -11.12 -11.26 1.14
N THR A 139 -10.34 -11.58 0.11
CA THR A 139 -10.61 -11.19 -1.28
C THR A 139 -11.59 -12.15 -1.93
N ARG A 140 -12.58 -11.63 -2.64
CA ARG A 140 -13.55 -12.41 -3.42
C ARG A 140 -12.84 -13.17 -4.55
N PRO A 141 -13.35 -14.35 -4.97
CA PRO A 141 -12.86 -14.99 -6.19
C PRO A 141 -12.95 -14.03 -7.39
N GLY A 142 -11.87 -13.91 -8.13
CA GLY A 142 -11.73 -12.92 -9.21
C GLY A 142 -11.38 -11.51 -8.76
N GLY A 143 -11.36 -11.25 -7.47
CA GLY A 143 -10.90 -9.97 -6.91
C GLY A 143 -9.39 -9.83 -6.94
N LEU A 144 -8.90 -8.64 -6.62
CA LEU A 144 -7.49 -8.26 -6.73
C LEU A 144 -6.83 -8.07 -5.36
N VAL A 145 -5.67 -8.67 -5.17
CA VAL A 145 -4.74 -8.38 -4.08
C VAL A 145 -3.63 -7.50 -4.62
N CYS A 146 -3.32 -6.37 -3.96
CA CYS A 146 -2.26 -5.44 -4.34
C CYS A 146 -1.36 -5.10 -3.15
N VAL A 147 -0.06 -5.26 -3.32
CA VAL A 147 0.98 -4.90 -2.36
C VAL A 147 1.84 -3.80 -2.95
N ILE A 148 1.81 -2.61 -2.37
CA ILE A 148 2.66 -1.49 -2.74
C ILE A 148 3.77 -1.36 -1.70
N GLU A 149 5.04 -1.40 -2.15
CA GLU A 149 6.20 -1.39 -1.26
C GLU A 149 7.37 -0.57 -1.80
N HIS A 150 8.27 -0.21 -0.89
CA HIS A 150 9.53 0.42 -1.19
C HIS A 150 10.41 -0.50 -2.05
N ASN A 151 11.01 0.05 -3.11
CA ASN A 151 11.95 -0.71 -3.93
C ASN A 151 13.34 -0.75 -3.28
N PRO A 152 13.81 -1.91 -2.77
CA PRO A 152 15.10 -2.01 -2.10
C PRO A 152 16.30 -1.79 -3.03
N TYR A 153 16.09 -1.83 -4.34
CA TYR A 153 17.13 -1.65 -5.34
C TYR A 153 17.30 -0.19 -5.77
N ASN A 154 16.37 0.70 -5.40
CA ASN A 154 16.49 2.12 -5.69
C ASN A 154 17.29 2.82 -4.56
N PRO A 155 18.44 3.48 -4.88
CA PRO A 155 19.31 4.08 -3.85
C PRO A 155 18.64 5.26 -3.12
N LEU A 156 17.78 6.04 -3.82
CA LEU A 156 17.07 7.16 -3.19
C LEU A 156 16.00 6.66 -2.22
N THR A 157 15.32 5.57 -2.54
CA THR A 157 14.38 4.92 -1.65
C THR A 157 15.09 4.40 -0.39
N ARG A 158 16.24 3.75 -0.54
CA ARG A 158 17.03 3.31 0.61
C ARG A 158 17.47 4.48 1.50
N LEU A 159 17.81 5.62 0.89
CA LEU A 159 18.14 6.82 1.64
C LEU A 159 16.94 7.38 2.40
N ALA A 160 15.75 7.41 1.79
CA ALA A 160 14.51 7.83 2.44
C ALA A 160 14.18 6.95 3.65
N VAL A 161 14.20 5.62 3.46
CA VAL A 161 13.97 4.63 4.52
C VAL A 161 14.99 4.80 5.65
N ALA A 162 16.28 4.98 5.36
CA ALA A 162 17.32 5.16 6.37
C ALA A 162 17.16 6.46 7.19
N ARG A 163 16.41 7.45 6.68
CA ARG A 163 16.11 8.72 7.35
C ARG A 163 14.77 8.71 8.09
N CYS A 164 13.92 7.75 7.81
CA CYS A 164 12.62 7.62 8.44
C CYS A 164 12.77 6.92 9.79
N GLU A 165 12.36 7.58 10.87
CA GLU A 165 12.55 7.06 12.24
C GLU A 165 11.78 5.76 12.47
N PHE A 166 10.58 5.61 11.91
CA PHE A 166 9.79 4.38 12.06
C PHE A 166 10.17 3.27 11.09
N ASP A 167 11.05 3.52 10.12
CA ASP A 167 11.59 2.51 9.21
C ASP A 167 12.96 1.96 9.69
N ARG A 168 13.40 2.34 10.90
CA ARG A 168 14.72 1.96 11.43
C ARG A 168 14.94 0.45 11.43
N ASP A 169 13.91 -0.32 11.76
CA ASP A 169 13.93 -1.79 11.82
C ASP A 169 13.26 -2.45 10.59
N ALA A 170 13.02 -1.67 9.54
CA ALA A 170 12.35 -2.15 8.34
C ALA A 170 13.17 -3.20 7.59
N VAL A 171 12.51 -4.29 7.22
CA VAL A 171 13.08 -5.32 6.36
C VAL A 171 12.48 -5.18 4.95
N LEU A 172 13.19 -4.46 4.08
CA LEU A 172 12.72 -4.22 2.73
C LEU A 172 12.66 -5.53 1.92
N LEU A 173 11.55 -5.71 1.20
CA LEU A 173 11.35 -6.85 0.30
C LEU A 173 11.22 -6.34 -1.14
N GLY A 174 11.80 -7.07 -2.09
CA GLY A 174 11.71 -6.72 -3.51
C GLY A 174 10.49 -7.35 -4.19
N ALA A 175 10.06 -6.79 -5.32
CA ALA A 175 8.92 -7.26 -6.10
C ALA A 175 8.97 -8.77 -6.43
N GLY A 176 10.16 -9.32 -6.66
CA GLY A 176 10.35 -10.77 -6.91
C GLY A 176 9.96 -11.63 -5.70
N THR A 177 10.31 -11.20 -4.48
CA THR A 177 9.94 -11.89 -3.24
C THR A 177 8.42 -11.81 -3.02
N THR A 178 7.83 -10.63 -3.17
CA THR A 178 6.38 -10.42 -3.01
C THR A 178 5.60 -11.29 -4.00
N ARG A 179 6.00 -11.34 -5.28
CA ARG A 179 5.36 -12.21 -6.29
C ARG A 179 5.44 -13.69 -5.93
N LYS A 180 6.57 -14.15 -5.39
CA LYS A 180 6.73 -15.55 -4.93
C LYS A 180 5.78 -15.87 -3.76
N LEU A 181 5.64 -14.95 -2.80
CA LEU A 181 4.70 -15.08 -1.68
C LEU A 181 3.24 -15.13 -2.17
N MET A 182 2.88 -14.26 -3.12
CA MET A 182 1.56 -14.26 -3.76
C MET A 182 1.27 -15.59 -4.46
N ALA A 183 2.22 -16.11 -5.25
CA ALA A 183 2.07 -17.39 -5.93
C ALA A 183 1.91 -18.55 -4.93
N ALA A 184 2.70 -18.56 -3.86
CA ALA A 184 2.61 -19.57 -2.81
C ALA A 184 1.27 -19.54 -2.06
N SER A 185 0.63 -18.34 -1.96
CA SER A 185 -0.72 -18.22 -1.38
C SER A 185 -1.85 -18.64 -2.33
N GLY A 186 -1.55 -18.98 -3.59
CA GLY A 186 -2.52 -19.42 -4.60
C GLY A 186 -3.17 -18.28 -5.40
N LEU A 187 -2.62 -17.06 -5.34
CA LEU A 187 -2.99 -15.98 -6.26
C LEU A 187 -2.53 -16.31 -7.69
N ARG A 188 -3.27 -15.85 -8.68
CA ARG A 188 -3.04 -16.08 -10.11
C ARG A 188 -2.79 -14.75 -10.84
N GLU A 189 -2.41 -14.80 -12.10
CA GLU A 189 -2.18 -13.62 -12.96
C GLU A 189 -1.28 -12.58 -12.31
N ILE A 190 -0.23 -13.04 -11.63
CA ILE A 190 0.63 -12.21 -10.80
C ILE A 190 1.52 -11.33 -11.66
N GLY A 191 1.39 -10.01 -11.45
CA GLY A 191 2.21 -8.99 -12.07
C GLY A 191 2.96 -8.14 -11.04
N ALA A 192 3.87 -7.33 -11.56
CA ALA A 192 4.44 -6.22 -10.80
C ALA A 192 4.71 -5.04 -11.72
N ARG A 193 4.54 -3.83 -11.19
CA ARG A 193 4.79 -2.57 -11.86
C ARG A 193 5.63 -1.69 -10.95
N HIS A 194 6.77 -1.19 -11.44
CA HIS A 194 7.56 -0.18 -10.74
C HIS A 194 7.06 1.21 -11.11
N PHE A 195 7.08 2.13 -10.17
CA PHE A 195 6.61 3.50 -10.35
C PHE A 195 7.42 4.48 -9.48
N LEU A 196 7.15 5.77 -9.58
CA LEU A 196 7.98 6.82 -8.98
C LEU A 196 9.40 6.82 -9.55
N LEU A 197 9.48 6.69 -10.88
CA LEU A 197 10.72 6.79 -11.65
C LEU A 197 11.07 8.25 -11.91
N LEU A 198 10.04 9.06 -12.16
CA LEU A 198 10.16 10.46 -12.55
C LEU A 198 9.60 11.38 -11.45
N PRO A 199 10.28 12.49 -11.14
CA PRO A 199 9.85 13.44 -10.12
C PRO A 199 8.81 14.46 -10.63
N TRP A 200 8.02 14.11 -11.64
CA TRP A 200 7.07 15.03 -12.27
C TRP A 200 5.67 14.45 -12.31
N ASP A 201 4.68 15.27 -11.88
CA ASP A 201 3.26 14.96 -11.93
C ASP A 201 2.61 15.66 -13.15
N SER A 202 2.91 15.17 -14.35
CA SER A 202 2.31 15.64 -15.59
C SER A 202 1.83 14.49 -16.45
N LYS A 203 0.79 14.72 -17.29
CA LYS A 203 0.29 13.67 -18.20
C LYS A 203 1.37 13.07 -19.10
N PRO A 204 2.31 13.83 -19.71
CA PRO A 204 3.41 13.25 -20.47
C PRO A 204 4.36 12.41 -19.61
N ALA A 205 4.70 12.88 -18.39
CA ALA A 205 5.57 12.15 -17.49
C ALA A 205 4.95 10.80 -17.08
N ARG A 206 3.65 10.78 -16.77
CA ARG A 206 2.92 9.54 -16.44
C ARG A 206 2.93 8.56 -17.61
N ARG A 207 2.67 8.99 -18.84
CA ARG A 207 2.74 8.10 -20.03
C ARG A 207 4.14 7.51 -20.24
N LEU A 208 5.18 8.31 -20.00
CA LEU A 208 6.56 7.84 -20.06
C LEU A 208 6.85 6.84 -18.93
N GLU A 209 6.38 7.13 -17.72
CA GLU A 209 6.52 6.23 -16.57
C GLU A 209 5.79 4.90 -16.81
N ASP A 210 4.59 4.93 -17.42
CA ASP A 210 3.83 3.73 -17.80
C ASP A 210 4.60 2.88 -18.80
N ALA A 211 5.20 3.50 -19.82
CA ALA A 211 6.04 2.80 -20.79
C ALA A 211 7.32 2.22 -20.15
N LEU A 212 7.80 2.82 -19.07
CA LEU A 212 8.98 2.40 -18.32
C LEU A 212 8.64 1.55 -17.08
N SER A 213 7.38 1.19 -16.85
CA SER A 213 6.92 0.49 -15.64
C SER A 213 7.54 -0.91 -15.43
N GLY A 214 8.14 -1.49 -16.47
CA GLY A 214 8.98 -2.69 -16.40
C GLY A 214 10.41 -2.44 -15.91
N VAL A 215 10.84 -1.17 -15.84
CA VAL A 215 12.18 -0.81 -15.38
C VAL A 215 12.23 -0.87 -13.85
N TRP A 216 13.11 -1.71 -13.35
CA TRP A 216 13.26 -2.01 -11.91
C TRP A 216 13.79 -0.85 -11.04
N LEU A 217 14.02 0.33 -11.61
CA LEU A 217 14.60 1.50 -10.94
C LEU A 217 13.58 2.41 -10.25
N GLY A 218 12.26 2.19 -10.39
CA GLY A 218 11.24 2.99 -9.70
C GLY A 218 11.44 3.05 -8.19
N GLY A 219 11.07 4.14 -7.55
CA GLY A 219 11.19 4.32 -6.10
C GLY A 219 10.35 3.32 -5.30
N GLN A 220 9.20 2.93 -5.86
CA GLN A 220 8.30 1.93 -5.30
C GLN A 220 7.89 0.94 -6.38
N TYR A 221 7.29 -0.17 -5.94
CA TYR A 221 6.63 -1.13 -6.81
C TYR A 221 5.25 -1.51 -6.25
N ALA A 222 4.37 -1.91 -7.15
CA ALA A 222 3.14 -2.62 -6.83
C ALA A 222 3.25 -4.04 -7.36
N ALA A 223 3.07 -5.03 -6.50
CA ALA A 223 2.83 -6.41 -6.90
C ALA A 223 1.34 -6.70 -6.74
N PHE A 224 0.74 -7.37 -7.70
CA PHE A 224 -0.69 -7.64 -7.71
C PHE A 224 -0.98 -9.04 -8.26
N GLY A 225 -2.13 -9.60 -7.87
CA GLY A 225 -2.58 -10.92 -8.32
C GLY A 225 -4.06 -11.12 -8.05
N THR A 226 -4.69 -11.98 -8.85
CA THR A 226 -6.13 -12.33 -8.80
C THR A 226 -6.36 -13.47 -7.82
N ALA A 227 -7.36 -13.38 -6.94
CA ALA A 227 -7.74 -14.39 -5.94
C ALA A 227 -8.56 -15.55 -6.53
#